data_86385a89d47d66602bcb4bf464378954
#
_entry.id   86385a89d47d66602bcb4bf464378954
#
_cell.length_a   1.000
_cell.length_b   1.000
_cell.length_c   1.000
_cell.angle_alpha   90.00
_cell.angle_beta   90.00
_cell.angle_gamma   90.00
#
_symmetry.space_group_name_H-M   'P 1'
#
loop_
_entity.id
_entity.type
_entity.pdbx_description
1 polymer ?
#
loop_
_entity_poly.entity_id
_entity_poly.type
_entity_poly.pdbx_seq_one_letter_code
_entity_poly.pdbx_strand_id
1 'polypeptide(L)'
;MESSVTANFIPKGVAHVAVAKAGEPLRMTFVLLPNFSLIAFSSAIEPLRIANQLAGQVLFEWEVISETGLPVACSNGVKLQVDGALGETKPKSMVFVCAGVEPEKSASRKVADWLRGQWR
;
A
#
# COMPACT_ATOMS: atom_id res chain seq x y z
N MET A 1 -31.65 0.16 -13.16
CA MET A 1 -31.04 0.80 -12.78
C MET A 1 -30.24 1.63 -13.36
N GLU A 2 -30.03 2.13 -13.60
CA GLU A 2 -29.38 2.57 -14.10
C GLU A 2 -28.34 3.17 -14.02
N SER A 3 -27.69 2.84 -14.17
CA SER A 3 -26.33 3.08 -13.94
C SER A 3 -25.75 4.24 -14.66
N SER A 4 -26.34 4.64 -15.71
CA SER A 4 -25.93 5.85 -16.40
C SER A 4 -26.00 7.08 -15.50
N VAL A 5 -26.89 7.04 -14.52
CA VAL A 5 -27.02 8.12 -13.55
C VAL A 5 -25.75 8.28 -12.72
N THR A 6 -25.01 7.20 -12.51
CA THR A 6 -23.85 7.22 -11.66
C THR A 6 -22.56 7.46 -12.43
N ALA A 7 -22.60 7.66 -13.74
CA ALA A 7 -21.41 7.87 -14.54
C ALA A 7 -20.58 9.08 -14.07
N ASN A 8 -21.26 10.13 -13.64
CA ASN A 8 -20.60 11.36 -13.19
C ASN A 8 -20.82 11.64 -11.72
N PHE A 9 -21.41 10.69 -11.01
CA PHE A 9 -21.78 10.90 -9.61
C PHE A 9 -21.92 9.56 -8.91
N ILE A 10 -21.28 9.42 -7.78
CA ILE A 10 -21.42 8.24 -6.93
C ILE A 10 -22.34 8.60 -5.79
N PRO A 11 -23.56 8.06 -5.76
CA PRO A 11 -24.47 8.33 -4.67
C PRO A 11 -23.88 7.87 -3.35
N LYS A 12 -24.23 8.59 -2.29
CA LYS A 12 -23.79 8.26 -0.95
C LYS A 12 -24.19 6.83 -0.60
N GLY A 13 -23.22 6.04 -0.16
CA GLY A 13 -23.47 4.65 0.23
C GLY A 13 -23.40 3.65 -0.92
N VAL A 14 -23.24 4.09 -2.14
CA VAL A 14 -23.10 3.19 -3.27
C VAL A 14 -21.64 2.84 -3.46
N ALA A 15 -21.36 1.56 -3.59
CA ALA A 15 -20.00 1.04 -3.65
C ALA A 15 -19.73 0.35 -4.98
N HIS A 16 -20.13 0.96 -6.08
CA HIS A 16 -19.85 0.41 -7.40
C HIS A 16 -19.59 1.54 -8.39
N VAL A 17 -18.54 1.38 -9.16
CA VAL A 17 -18.19 2.29 -10.25
C VAL A 17 -17.88 1.46 -11.49
N ALA A 18 -18.48 1.82 -12.59
CA ALA A 18 -18.17 1.17 -13.86
C ALA A 18 -16.81 1.65 -14.35
N VAL A 19 -15.90 0.72 -14.55
CA VAL A 19 -14.55 1.01 -15.01
C VAL A 19 -14.25 0.13 -16.22
N ALA A 20 -13.63 0.70 -17.23
CA ALA A 20 -13.19 -0.06 -18.39
C ALA A 20 -12.21 -1.14 -17.93
N LYS A 21 -12.13 -2.23 -18.71
CA LYS A 21 -11.23 -3.32 -18.37
C LYS A 21 -9.80 -2.79 -18.28
N ALA A 22 -9.18 -2.99 -17.13
CA ALA A 22 -7.82 -2.56 -16.89
C ALA A 22 -6.82 -3.49 -17.57
N GLY A 23 -5.64 -2.96 -17.87
CA GLY A 23 -4.49 -3.75 -18.26
C GLY A 23 -3.83 -4.37 -17.04
N GLU A 24 -2.50 -4.38 -17.03
CA GLU A 24 -1.76 -4.87 -15.86
C GLU A 24 -2.02 -4.00 -14.64
N PRO A 25 -2.17 -4.61 -13.46
CA PRO A 25 -2.30 -3.85 -12.23
C PRO A 25 -1.09 -2.97 -11.97
N LEU A 26 -1.33 -1.81 -11.36
CA LEU A 26 -0.26 -1.00 -10.81
C LEU A 26 0.24 -1.66 -9.54
N ARG A 27 1.56 -1.74 -9.40
CA ARG A 27 2.19 -2.45 -8.29
C ARG A 27 2.72 -1.49 -7.25
N MET A 28 2.49 -1.83 -5.99
CA MET A 28 2.89 -1.05 -4.84
C MET A 28 3.69 -1.93 -3.88
N THR A 29 4.70 -1.37 -3.27
CA THR A 29 5.45 -2.02 -2.20
C THR A 29 5.42 -1.11 -0.99
N PHE A 30 4.84 -1.60 0.10
CA PHE A 30 4.79 -0.86 1.36
C PHE A 30 5.87 -1.39 2.29
N VAL A 31 6.79 -0.52 2.69
CA VAL A 31 7.85 -0.86 3.64
C VAL A 31 7.44 -0.34 5.01
N LEU A 32 7.21 -1.24 5.94
CA LEU A 32 6.83 -0.86 7.31
C LEU A 32 8.08 -0.73 8.17
N LEU A 33 8.32 0.46 8.69
CA LEU A 33 9.38 0.70 9.65
C LEU A 33 8.84 0.53 11.07
N PRO A 34 9.68 0.13 12.04
CA PRO A 34 9.24 0.05 13.44
C PRO A 34 8.58 1.36 13.89
N ASN A 35 7.51 1.23 14.65
CA ASN A 35 6.71 2.35 15.16
C ASN A 35 6.03 3.17 14.06
N PHE A 36 5.74 2.54 12.94
CA PHE A 36 5.00 3.21 11.86
C PHE A 36 3.60 3.64 12.33
N SER A 37 3.03 4.62 11.65
CA SER A 37 1.68 5.07 11.93
C SER A 37 0.67 4.14 11.26
N LEU A 38 -0.15 3.47 12.07
CA LEU A 38 -1.16 2.57 11.54
C LEU A 38 -2.20 3.31 10.71
N ILE A 39 -2.63 4.49 11.17
CA ILE A 39 -3.62 5.26 10.42
C ILE A 39 -3.05 5.73 9.07
N ALA A 40 -1.78 6.11 9.03
CA ALA A 40 -1.16 6.52 7.78
C ALA A 40 -1.06 5.34 6.80
N PHE A 41 -0.63 4.18 7.28
CA PHE A 41 -0.56 2.99 6.46
C PHE A 41 -1.96 2.60 5.96
N SER A 42 -2.94 2.55 6.84
CA SER A 42 -4.31 2.21 6.45
C SER A 42 -4.86 3.20 5.42
N SER A 43 -4.56 4.48 5.59
CA SER A 43 -5.02 5.52 4.65
C SER A 43 -4.38 5.39 3.28
N ALA A 44 -3.22 4.75 3.19
CA ALA A 44 -2.55 4.53 1.91
C ALA A 44 -3.04 3.26 1.22
N ILE A 45 -3.23 2.18 1.96
CA ILE A 45 -3.57 0.89 1.37
C ILE A 45 -5.07 0.68 1.15
N GLU A 46 -5.91 1.16 2.05
CA GLU A 46 -7.35 0.92 1.98
C GLU A 46 -8.02 1.52 0.74
N PRO A 47 -7.66 2.72 0.27
CA PRO A 47 -8.21 3.23 -0.98
C PRO A 47 -7.92 2.32 -2.17
N LEU A 48 -6.78 1.65 -2.20
CA LEU A 48 -6.43 0.72 -3.28
C LEU A 48 -7.35 -0.50 -3.26
N ARG A 49 -7.57 -1.04 -2.07
CA ARG A 49 -8.49 -2.17 -1.90
C ARG A 49 -9.91 -1.79 -2.33
N ILE A 50 -10.35 -0.62 -1.88
CA ILE A 50 -11.69 -0.13 -2.19
C ILE A 50 -11.84 0.08 -3.70
N ALA A 51 -10.83 0.65 -4.35
CA ALA A 51 -10.86 0.85 -5.79
C ALA A 51 -11.01 -0.49 -6.54
N ASN A 52 -10.26 -1.51 -6.13
CA ASN A 52 -10.40 -2.84 -6.71
C ASN A 52 -11.83 -3.38 -6.52
N GLN A 53 -12.38 -3.20 -5.33
CA GLN A 53 -13.72 -3.66 -5.01
C GLN A 53 -14.78 -2.96 -5.85
N LEU A 54 -14.71 -1.64 -5.94
CA LEU A 54 -15.67 -0.85 -6.71
C LEU A 54 -15.60 -1.16 -8.20
N ALA A 55 -14.40 -1.37 -8.71
CA ALA A 55 -14.19 -1.66 -10.12
C ALA A 55 -14.51 -3.11 -10.49
N GLY A 56 -14.59 -4.00 -9.49
CA GLY A 56 -14.78 -5.43 -9.74
C GLY A 56 -13.62 -6.07 -10.46
N GLN A 57 -12.43 -5.52 -10.36
CA GLN A 57 -11.22 -6.05 -10.99
C GLN A 57 -9.99 -5.58 -10.24
N VAL A 58 -8.86 -6.23 -10.47
CA VAL A 58 -7.61 -5.89 -9.80
C VAL A 58 -6.93 -4.74 -10.56
N LEU A 59 -7.14 -3.52 -10.07
CA LEU A 59 -6.47 -2.33 -10.59
C LEU A 59 -5.10 -2.12 -9.94
N PHE A 60 -4.98 -2.53 -8.70
CA PHE A 60 -3.78 -2.40 -7.90
C PHE A 60 -3.44 -3.72 -7.24
N GLU A 61 -2.18 -4.03 -7.17
CA GLU A 61 -1.67 -5.12 -6.34
C GLU A 61 -0.53 -4.59 -5.49
N TRP A 62 -0.31 -5.21 -4.35
CA TRP A 62 0.70 -4.72 -3.42
C TRP A 62 1.32 -5.85 -2.64
N GLU A 63 2.47 -5.54 -2.08
CA GLU A 63 3.09 -6.36 -1.05
C GLU A 63 3.49 -5.44 0.10
N VAL A 64 3.52 -6.00 1.29
CA VAL A 64 3.90 -5.31 2.51
C VAL A 64 5.14 -6.00 3.05
N ILE A 65 6.21 -5.27 3.23
CA ILE A 65 7.49 -5.83 3.65
C ILE A 65 8.04 -5.09 4.86
N SER A 66 8.92 -5.74 5.57
CA SER A 66 9.72 -5.12 6.63
C SER A 66 11.18 -5.41 6.38
N GLU A 67 12.06 -4.81 7.18
CA GLU A 67 13.50 -5.01 6.99
C GLU A 67 13.87 -6.49 7.02
N THR A 68 13.35 -7.24 7.98
CA THR A 68 13.73 -8.64 8.21
C THR A 68 12.66 -9.65 7.79
N GLY A 69 11.47 -9.19 7.40
CA GLY A 69 10.34 -10.08 7.15
C GLY A 69 9.59 -10.50 8.41
N LEU A 70 10.03 -10.05 9.57
CA LEU A 70 9.33 -10.32 10.84
C LEU A 70 8.19 -9.32 11.03
N PRO A 71 7.18 -9.67 11.84
CA PRO A 71 6.11 -8.73 12.15
C PRO A 71 6.64 -7.42 12.72
N VAL A 72 5.96 -6.33 12.41
CA VAL A 72 6.38 -4.99 12.81
C VAL A 72 5.33 -4.39 13.73
N ALA A 73 5.76 -3.84 14.86
CA ALA A 73 4.86 -3.11 15.74
C ALA A 73 4.70 -1.68 15.25
N CYS A 74 3.45 -1.24 15.15
CA CYS A 74 3.17 0.17 14.87
C CYS A 74 3.25 1.00 16.16
N SER A 75 3.09 2.31 16.03
CA SER A 75 3.28 3.22 17.15
C SER A 75 2.32 2.99 18.31
N ASN A 76 1.21 2.34 18.10
CA ASN A 76 0.27 2.00 19.17
C ASN A 76 0.50 0.59 19.75
N GLY A 77 1.54 -0.11 19.30
CA GLY A 77 1.89 -1.45 19.81
C GLY A 77 1.27 -2.61 19.08
N VAL A 78 0.32 -2.38 18.17
CA VAL A 78 -0.24 -3.47 17.36
C VAL A 78 0.82 -3.98 16.39
N LYS A 79 0.97 -5.28 16.31
CA LYS A 79 1.93 -5.91 15.40
C LYS A 79 1.22 -6.38 14.14
N LEU A 80 1.80 -6.03 12.99
CA LEU A 80 1.31 -6.51 11.72
C LEU A 80 2.29 -7.52 11.12
N GLN A 81 1.74 -8.59 10.58
CA GLN A 81 2.52 -9.51 9.77
C GLN A 81 2.75 -8.89 8.40
N VAL A 82 3.89 -9.24 7.81
CA VAL A 82 4.27 -8.76 6.49
C VAL A 82 4.44 -9.93 5.54
N ASP A 83 4.52 -9.62 4.25
CA ASP A 83 4.67 -10.64 3.21
C ASP A 83 6.10 -11.12 3.06
N GLY A 84 7.06 -10.29 3.43
CA GLY A 84 8.47 -10.64 3.29
C GLY A 84 9.41 -9.57 3.78
N ALA A 85 10.69 -9.77 3.49
CA ALA A 85 11.77 -8.87 3.87
C ALA A 85 12.13 -7.96 2.69
N LEU A 86 13.08 -7.03 2.93
CA LEU A 86 13.68 -6.23 1.87
C LEU A 86 14.26 -7.16 0.81
N GLY A 87 13.97 -6.90 -0.43
CA GLY A 87 14.43 -7.71 -1.53
C GLY A 87 14.18 -7.01 -2.86
N GLU A 88 14.12 -7.81 -3.92
CA GLU A 88 13.80 -7.25 -5.22
C GLU A 88 12.32 -6.91 -5.29
N THR A 89 12.06 -5.67 -5.73
CA THR A 89 10.70 -5.29 -6.05
C THR A 89 10.38 -5.68 -7.48
N LYS A 90 9.11 -5.88 -7.76
CA LYS A 90 8.67 -6.12 -9.13
C LYS A 90 8.92 -4.87 -9.97
N PRO A 91 9.19 -5.03 -11.27
CA PRO A 91 9.39 -3.88 -12.16
C PRO A 91 8.24 -2.89 -12.09
N LYS A 92 8.56 -1.61 -12.12
CA LYS A 92 7.59 -0.52 -12.07
C LYS A 92 6.76 -0.49 -10.78
N SER A 93 7.26 -1.10 -9.72
CA SER A 93 6.61 -1.03 -8.41
C SER A 93 6.84 0.36 -7.80
N MET A 94 5.76 0.94 -7.28
CA MET A 94 5.85 2.16 -6.48
C MET A 94 6.17 1.78 -5.04
N VAL A 95 7.17 2.42 -4.46
CA VAL A 95 7.59 2.10 -3.08
C VAL A 95 7.09 3.18 -2.14
N PHE A 96 6.34 2.76 -1.11
CA PHE A 96 5.88 3.63 -0.03
C PHE A 96 6.57 3.22 1.26
N VAL A 97 7.27 4.17 1.88
CA VAL A 97 7.89 3.94 3.18
C VAL A 97 6.93 4.43 4.25
N CYS A 98 6.49 3.52 5.11
CA CYS A 98 5.56 3.83 6.18
C CYS A 98 6.33 4.01 7.48
N ALA A 99 6.35 5.23 7.99
CA ALA A 99 7.04 5.61 9.22
C ALA A 99 6.05 6.21 10.21
N GLY A 100 6.53 6.64 11.33
CA GLY A 100 5.71 7.25 12.37
C GLY A 100 6.58 7.97 13.38
N VAL A 101 6.58 7.47 14.62
CA VAL A 101 7.36 8.09 15.70
C VAL A 101 8.84 7.85 15.48
N GLU A 102 9.63 8.92 15.53
CA GLU A 102 11.09 8.89 15.42
C GLU A 102 11.59 8.11 14.20
N PRO A 103 11.18 8.52 12.99
CA PRO A 103 11.56 7.80 11.77
C PRO A 103 13.08 7.71 11.59
N GLU A 104 13.83 8.69 12.06
CA GLU A 104 15.28 8.69 11.93
C GLU A 104 15.93 7.58 12.76
N LYS A 105 15.25 7.07 13.79
CA LYS A 105 15.73 5.92 14.57
C LYS A 105 15.23 4.60 13.99
N SER A 106 14.09 4.64 13.32
CA SER A 106 13.44 3.45 12.77
C SER A 106 14.01 3.06 11.41
N ALA A 107 14.51 4.03 10.65
CA ALA A 107 15.10 3.80 9.35
C ALA A 107 16.57 3.41 9.51
N SER A 108 16.85 2.12 9.43
CA SER A 108 18.20 1.62 9.51
C SER A 108 18.99 1.96 8.25
N ARG A 109 20.33 1.83 8.35
CA ARG A 109 21.19 2.00 7.18
C ARG A 109 20.85 1.01 6.08
N LYS A 110 20.50 -0.22 6.46
CA LYS A 110 20.11 -1.26 5.51
C LYS A 110 18.87 -0.84 4.70
N VAL A 111 17.89 -0.27 5.35
CA VAL A 111 16.69 0.24 4.68
C VAL A 111 17.06 1.38 3.74
N ALA A 112 17.88 2.31 4.21
CA ALA A 112 18.32 3.45 3.41
C ALA A 112 19.07 3.00 2.15
N ASP A 113 19.97 2.04 2.29
CA ASP A 113 20.73 1.51 1.17
C ASP A 113 19.82 0.78 0.18
N TRP A 114 18.85 0.02 0.69
CA TRP A 114 17.88 -0.65 -0.16
C TRP A 114 17.07 0.37 -0.96
N LEU A 115 16.61 1.44 -0.30
CA LEU A 115 15.85 2.50 -0.96
C LEU A 115 16.65 3.16 -2.08
N ARG A 116 17.93 3.43 -1.84
CA ARG A 116 18.79 3.98 -2.89
C ARG A 116 18.87 3.06 -4.11
N GLY A 117 18.88 1.76 -3.87
CA GLY A 117 18.87 0.77 -4.93
C GLY A 117 17.62 0.79 -5.79
N GLN A 118 16.47 1.24 -5.24
CA GLN A 118 15.22 1.35 -5.97
C GLN A 118 15.17 2.55 -6.92
N TRP A 119 16.10 3.46 -6.79
CA TRP A 119 16.11 4.72 -7.52
C TRP A 119 16.66 4.64 -8.94
N ARG A 120 16.88 3.48 -9.43
CA ARG A 120 17.56 3.28 -10.73
C ARG A 120 16.60 2.95 -11.84
#